data_ad54ec5c4d9caea3ef554672761fbcc0
#
_entry.id   ad54ec5c4d9caea3ef554672761fbcc0
#
_cell.length_a   1.000
_cell.length_b   1.000
_cell.length_c   1.000
_cell.angle_alpha   90.00
_cell.angle_beta   90.00
_cell.angle_gamma   90.00
#
_symmetry.space_group_name_H-M   'P 1'
#
loop_
_entity.id
_entity.type
_entity.pdbx_description
1 polymer ?
#
loop_
_entity_poly.entity_id
_entity_poly.type
_entity_poly.pdbx_seq_one_letter_code
_entity_poly.pdbx_strand_id
1 'polypeptide(L)'
;VVPLFQRQLEQGGPLTVTDAEMTRYFMTIREAVELVLQASALSAGTTTDTRDVPKGNICVLDMGEPVRIFDLAHQMIRLAGLVPDKDIEIKIVGMRPGEKLFEEVFHGSEPLVSTDREGILLAAPRTADINAINEAVARLRVQCSNFDQTGVLATVRELVPEFSGDMEERLDAASG
;
A
#
# COMPACT_ATOMS: atom_id res chain seq x y z
N VAL A 1 2.58 -11.91 3.87
CA VAL A 1 2.12 -13.07 3.09
C VAL A 1 3.04 -14.26 3.31
N VAL A 2 4.35 -14.17 2.98
CA VAL A 2 5.30 -15.30 3.07
C VAL A 2 5.29 -16.00 4.44
N PRO A 3 5.40 -15.32 5.59
CA PRO A 3 5.35 -16.00 6.89
C PRO A 3 4.00 -16.67 7.21
N LEU A 4 2.91 -16.16 6.62
CA LEU A 4 1.59 -16.78 6.74
C LEU A 4 1.57 -18.10 5.98
N PHE A 5 2.00 -18.10 4.72
CA PHE A 5 2.05 -19.29 3.90
C PHE A 5 2.98 -20.36 4.46
N GLN A 6 4.15 -19.95 5.00
CA GLN A 6 5.05 -20.89 5.71
C GLN A 6 4.35 -21.61 6.85
N ARG A 7 3.65 -20.88 7.74
CA ARG A 7 2.89 -21.49 8.84
C ARG A 7 1.77 -22.41 8.35
N GLN A 8 1.07 -22.01 7.29
CA GLN A 8 0.01 -22.84 6.71
C GLN A 8 0.57 -24.12 6.09
N LEU A 9 1.73 -24.06 5.41
CA LEU A 9 2.42 -25.24 4.90
C LEU A 9 2.86 -26.19 6.01
N GLU A 10 3.44 -25.68 7.10
CA GLU A 10 3.83 -26.46 8.29
C GLU A 10 2.64 -27.18 8.95
N GLN A 11 1.45 -26.60 8.82
CA GLN A 11 0.19 -27.18 9.34
C GLN A 11 -0.50 -28.15 8.36
N GLY A 12 0.05 -28.33 7.16
CA GLY A 12 -0.55 -29.18 6.13
C GLY A 12 -1.60 -28.50 5.25
N GLY A 13 -1.64 -27.16 5.24
CA GLY A 13 -2.55 -26.37 4.42
C GLY A 13 -3.94 -26.16 5.04
N PRO A 14 -4.89 -25.61 4.25
CA PRO A 14 -4.71 -25.01 2.94
C PRO A 14 -3.96 -23.67 3.00
N LEU A 15 -3.37 -23.22 1.87
CA LEU A 15 -2.91 -21.87 1.74
C LEU A 15 -4.10 -20.97 1.41
N THR A 16 -4.26 -19.87 2.15
CA THR A 16 -5.38 -18.94 1.94
C THR A 16 -4.95 -17.71 1.16
N VAL A 17 -5.58 -17.48 0.02
CA VAL A 17 -5.38 -16.32 -0.84
C VAL A 17 -6.68 -15.52 -0.89
N THR A 18 -6.61 -14.22 -0.78
CA THR A 18 -7.80 -13.36 -0.73
C THR A 18 -8.52 -13.30 -2.07
N ASP A 19 -7.75 -13.17 -3.16
CA ASP A 19 -8.25 -13.12 -4.53
C ASP A 19 -7.19 -13.66 -5.50
N ALA A 20 -7.60 -14.33 -6.58
CA ALA A 20 -6.69 -14.94 -7.55
C ALA A 20 -5.88 -13.90 -8.33
N GLU A 21 -6.44 -12.71 -8.54
CA GLU A 21 -5.79 -11.62 -9.28
C GLU A 21 -5.01 -10.65 -8.38
N MET A 22 -5.04 -10.85 -7.05
CA MET A 22 -4.37 -9.97 -6.10
C MET A 22 -2.87 -9.95 -6.34
N THR A 23 -2.33 -8.73 -6.45
CA THR A 23 -0.89 -8.51 -6.57
C THR A 23 -0.35 -7.70 -5.41
N ARG A 24 0.92 -7.92 -5.06
CA ARG A 24 1.66 -7.15 -4.07
C ARG A 24 3.09 -6.93 -4.53
N TYR A 25 3.66 -5.82 -4.11
CA TYR A 25 5.08 -5.58 -4.27
C TYR A 25 5.86 -6.24 -3.14
N PHE A 26 7.05 -6.72 -3.45
CA PHE A 26 7.96 -7.32 -2.48
C PHE A 26 9.33 -6.66 -2.56
N MET A 27 9.88 -6.42 -1.41
CA MET A 27 11.24 -5.90 -1.26
C MET A 27 11.88 -6.57 -0.05
N THR A 28 13.14 -6.89 -0.12
CA THR A 28 13.86 -7.42 1.03
C THR A 28 14.09 -6.30 2.05
N ILE A 29 14.23 -6.66 3.32
CA ILE A 29 14.52 -5.69 4.39
C ILE A 29 15.83 -4.95 4.10
N ARG A 30 16.82 -5.64 3.56
CA ARG A 30 18.11 -5.06 3.19
C ARG A 30 17.97 -3.99 2.12
N GLU A 31 17.29 -4.31 1.02
CA GLU A 31 17.01 -3.36 -0.06
C GLU A 31 16.25 -2.13 0.46
N ALA A 32 15.21 -2.35 1.26
CA ALA A 32 14.43 -1.26 1.84
C ALA A 32 15.31 -0.33 2.69
N VAL A 33 16.16 -0.88 3.54
CA VAL A 33 17.08 -0.09 4.39
C VAL A 33 18.08 0.66 3.54
N GLU A 34 18.71 0.02 2.56
CA GLU A 34 19.69 0.65 1.66
C GLU A 34 19.07 1.82 0.90
N LEU A 35 17.84 1.66 0.35
CA LEU A 35 17.13 2.71 -0.36
C LEU A 35 16.70 3.87 0.55
N VAL A 36 16.26 3.59 1.78
CA VAL A 36 15.92 4.64 2.77
C VAL A 36 17.15 5.47 3.14
N LEU A 37 18.30 4.84 3.35
CA LEU A 37 19.53 5.55 3.61
C LEU A 37 19.97 6.42 2.43
N GLN A 38 19.86 5.91 1.20
CA GLN A 38 20.15 6.68 -0.01
C GLN A 38 19.17 7.85 -0.20
N ALA A 39 17.88 7.65 0.03
CA ALA A 39 16.86 8.71 -0.02
C ALA A 39 17.14 9.80 1.03
N SER A 40 17.57 9.41 2.23
CA SER A 40 17.94 10.35 3.28
C SER A 40 19.15 11.20 2.88
N ALA A 41 20.17 10.59 2.28
CA ALA A 41 21.35 11.29 1.78
C ALA A 41 21.02 12.25 0.63
N LEU A 42 20.12 11.85 -0.28
CA LEU A 42 19.61 12.68 -1.37
C LEU A 42 18.90 13.92 -0.81
N SER A 43 18.02 13.73 0.18
CA SER A 43 17.26 14.82 0.82
C SER A 43 18.14 15.78 1.62
N ALA A 44 19.26 15.30 2.16
CA ALA A 44 20.22 16.13 2.92
C ALA A 44 21.13 17.01 2.04
N GLY A 45 20.99 16.94 0.69
CA GLY A 45 21.81 17.73 -0.22
C GLY A 45 23.29 17.34 -0.27
N THR A 46 23.62 16.13 0.17
CA THR A 46 25.01 15.61 0.16
C THR A 46 25.49 15.17 -1.23
N THR A 47 24.58 15.16 -2.22
CA THR A 47 24.89 14.90 -3.62
C THR A 47 24.99 16.21 -4.39
N THR A 48 25.96 16.31 -5.28
CA THR A 48 26.35 17.55 -6.00
C THR A 48 25.30 18.06 -7.00
N ASP A 49 24.18 17.34 -7.18
CA ASP A 49 23.20 17.62 -8.25
C ASP A 49 21.77 17.96 -7.73
N THR A 50 21.63 18.32 -6.44
CA THR A 50 20.32 18.63 -5.85
C THR A 50 19.82 20.06 -6.14
N ARG A 51 20.44 20.79 -7.07
CA ARG A 51 20.06 22.19 -7.37
C ARG A 51 18.64 22.34 -7.90
N ASP A 52 18.03 21.26 -8.40
CA ASP A 52 16.69 21.26 -9.00
C ASP A 52 15.65 20.42 -8.25
N VAL A 53 15.99 19.89 -7.07
CA VAL A 53 15.01 19.13 -6.26
C VAL A 53 14.11 20.12 -5.51
N PRO A 54 12.83 20.30 -5.89
CA PRO A 54 11.94 21.21 -5.19
C PRO A 54 11.83 20.85 -3.70
N LYS A 55 11.75 21.84 -2.83
CA LYS A 55 11.53 21.58 -1.40
C LYS A 55 10.20 20.84 -1.18
N GLY A 56 10.24 19.78 -0.39
CA GLY A 56 9.06 18.99 -0.07
C GLY A 56 8.81 17.78 -0.97
N ASN A 57 9.76 17.39 -1.81
CA ASN A 57 9.64 16.16 -2.60
C ASN A 57 9.52 14.93 -1.74
N ILE A 58 8.77 13.96 -2.25
CA ILE A 58 8.59 12.65 -1.64
C ILE A 58 9.45 11.66 -2.41
N CYS A 59 10.40 11.01 -1.72
CA CYS A 59 11.11 9.89 -2.30
C CYS A 59 10.18 8.68 -2.38
N VAL A 60 10.03 8.15 -3.58
CA VAL A 60 9.25 6.94 -3.87
C VAL A 60 10.22 5.85 -4.25
N LEU A 61 10.12 4.71 -3.59
CA LEU A 61 10.94 3.55 -3.93
C LEU A 61 10.37 2.85 -5.16
N ASP A 62 11.24 2.55 -6.12
CA ASP A 62 10.87 1.69 -7.25
C ASP A 62 10.74 0.25 -6.74
N MET A 63 9.52 -0.23 -6.68
CA MET A 63 9.20 -1.56 -6.17
C MET A 63 9.31 -2.66 -7.24
N GLY A 64 9.69 -2.29 -8.48
CA GLY A 64 9.72 -3.20 -9.60
C GLY A 64 8.33 -3.74 -9.99
N GLU A 65 8.28 -4.98 -10.47
CA GLU A 65 7.03 -5.61 -10.93
C GLU A 65 6.24 -6.20 -9.75
N PRO A 66 4.91 -6.03 -9.74
CA PRO A 66 4.06 -6.64 -8.73
C PRO A 66 3.96 -8.15 -8.92
N VAL A 67 3.95 -8.89 -7.83
CA VAL A 67 3.85 -10.36 -7.83
C VAL A 67 2.43 -10.78 -7.49
N ARG A 68 1.84 -11.67 -8.30
CA ARG A 68 0.54 -12.28 -7.99
C ARG A 68 0.68 -13.20 -6.79
N ILE A 69 -0.17 -12.98 -5.78
CA ILE A 69 -0.14 -13.75 -4.54
C ILE A 69 -0.48 -15.22 -4.77
N PHE A 70 -1.36 -15.49 -5.74
CA PHE A 70 -1.71 -16.86 -6.15
C PHE A 70 -0.50 -17.61 -6.71
N ASP A 71 0.30 -16.96 -7.57
CA ASP A 71 1.50 -17.56 -8.14
C ASP A 71 2.59 -17.78 -7.08
N LEU A 72 2.72 -16.85 -6.13
CA LEU A 72 3.60 -16.99 -4.98
C LEU A 72 3.21 -18.21 -4.13
N ALA A 73 1.91 -18.43 -3.89
CA ALA A 73 1.42 -19.59 -3.16
C ALA A 73 1.82 -20.90 -3.86
N HIS A 74 1.61 -20.99 -5.19
CA HIS A 74 2.05 -22.13 -5.99
C HIS A 74 3.55 -22.37 -5.90
N GLN A 75 4.35 -21.32 -5.99
CA GLN A 75 5.81 -21.43 -5.90
C GLN A 75 6.24 -21.94 -4.51
N MET A 76 5.65 -21.43 -3.45
CA MET A 76 6.00 -21.85 -2.08
C MET A 76 5.66 -23.30 -1.82
N ILE A 77 4.51 -23.81 -2.31
CA ILE A 77 4.15 -25.23 -2.21
C ILE A 77 5.21 -26.10 -2.94
N ARG A 78 5.61 -25.70 -4.17
CA ARG A 78 6.63 -26.43 -4.94
C ARG A 78 8.01 -26.41 -4.25
N LEU A 79 8.40 -25.28 -3.68
CA LEU A 79 9.66 -25.15 -2.91
C LEU A 79 9.67 -26.02 -1.66
N ALA A 80 8.50 -26.30 -1.07
CA ALA A 80 8.34 -27.26 0.03
C ALA A 80 8.38 -28.72 -0.44
N GLY A 81 8.57 -29.00 -1.75
CA GLY A 81 8.58 -30.35 -2.31
C GLY A 81 7.20 -30.97 -2.50
N LEU A 82 6.14 -30.14 -2.42
CA LEU A 82 4.74 -30.55 -2.51
C LEU A 82 4.12 -30.14 -3.86
N VAL A 83 3.01 -30.75 -4.22
CA VAL A 83 2.28 -30.49 -5.45
C VAL A 83 1.04 -29.65 -5.15
N PRO A 84 0.93 -28.41 -5.74
CA PRO A 84 -0.27 -27.58 -5.60
C PRO A 84 -1.53 -28.35 -5.99
N ASP A 85 -2.62 -28.09 -5.30
CA ASP A 85 -3.98 -28.66 -5.48
C ASP A 85 -4.06 -30.19 -5.34
N LYS A 86 -2.93 -30.89 -5.17
CA LYS A 86 -2.89 -32.32 -4.88
C LYS A 86 -2.53 -32.59 -3.42
N ASP A 87 -1.41 -32.04 -2.96
CA ASP A 87 -0.92 -32.22 -1.59
C ASP A 87 -1.37 -31.09 -0.68
N ILE A 88 -1.44 -29.86 -1.22
CA ILE A 88 -1.86 -28.65 -0.53
C ILE A 88 -2.84 -27.87 -1.42
N GLU A 89 -4.04 -27.64 -0.91
CA GLU A 89 -5.07 -26.81 -1.56
C GLU A 89 -4.73 -25.31 -1.43
N ILE A 90 -5.01 -24.52 -2.48
CA ILE A 90 -5.03 -23.05 -2.41
C ILE A 90 -6.48 -22.60 -2.37
N LYS A 91 -6.90 -22.05 -1.25
CA LYS A 91 -8.28 -21.61 -1.02
C LYS A 91 -8.43 -20.10 -1.18
N ILE A 92 -9.34 -19.68 -2.07
CA ILE A 92 -9.75 -18.27 -2.17
C ILE A 92 -10.75 -17.96 -1.05
N VAL A 93 -10.43 -16.96 -0.21
CA VAL A 93 -11.22 -16.64 0.99
C VAL A 93 -12.02 -15.35 0.86
N GLY A 94 -11.87 -14.60 -0.24
CA GLY A 94 -12.51 -13.32 -0.47
C GLY A 94 -11.74 -12.13 0.13
N MET A 95 -11.95 -10.95 -0.45
CA MET A 95 -11.34 -9.71 0.00
C MET A 95 -12.01 -9.18 1.26
N ARG A 96 -11.23 -8.58 2.14
CA ARG A 96 -11.74 -7.88 3.33
C ARG A 96 -12.19 -6.46 2.97
N PRO A 97 -13.11 -5.86 3.71
CA PRO A 97 -13.45 -4.45 3.54
C PRO A 97 -12.20 -3.57 3.64
N GLY A 98 -12.01 -2.68 2.64
CA GLY A 98 -10.85 -1.80 2.57
C GLY A 98 -9.55 -2.43 2.03
N GLU A 99 -9.55 -3.73 1.71
CA GLU A 99 -8.41 -4.37 1.06
C GLU A 99 -8.38 -4.02 -0.43
N LYS A 100 -7.21 -3.62 -0.94
CA LYS A 100 -7.01 -3.32 -2.36
C LYS A 100 -6.61 -4.58 -3.14
N LEU A 101 -7.20 -4.78 -4.32
CA LEU A 101 -6.79 -5.85 -5.23
C LEU A 101 -5.37 -5.59 -5.76
N PHE A 102 -5.11 -4.35 -6.14
CA PHE A 102 -3.81 -3.86 -6.61
C PHE A 102 -3.32 -2.74 -5.71
N GLU A 103 -2.03 -2.77 -5.34
CA GLU A 103 -1.41 -1.67 -4.58
C GLU A 103 -1.02 -0.53 -5.51
N GLU A 104 -1.29 0.69 -5.07
CA GLU A 104 -0.82 1.91 -5.69
C GLU A 104 0.34 2.46 -4.85
N VAL A 105 1.55 2.44 -5.40
CA VAL A 105 2.75 2.92 -4.71
C VAL A 105 2.78 4.45 -4.64
N PHE A 106 2.09 5.12 -5.56
CA PHE A 106 1.98 6.58 -5.65
C PHE A 106 0.65 6.96 -6.30
N HIS A 107 0.22 8.21 -6.12
CA HIS A 107 -0.94 8.73 -6.82
C HIS A 107 -0.64 8.93 -8.31
N GLY A 108 -1.45 8.33 -9.19
CA GLY A 108 -1.27 8.41 -10.64
C GLY A 108 -1.33 9.82 -11.24
N SER A 109 -1.76 10.81 -10.47
CA SER A 109 -1.77 12.23 -10.85
C SER A 109 -0.48 12.98 -10.50
N GLU A 110 0.46 12.38 -9.76
CA GLU A 110 1.72 13.00 -9.38
C GLU A 110 2.82 12.59 -10.36
N PRO A 111 3.48 13.54 -11.06
CA PRO A 111 4.56 13.20 -11.95
C PRO A 111 5.74 12.62 -11.15
N LEU A 112 6.22 11.47 -11.58
CA LEU A 112 7.44 10.86 -11.05
C LEU A 112 8.63 11.33 -11.87
N VAL A 113 9.68 11.76 -11.19
CA VAL A 113 10.95 12.16 -11.78
C VAL A 113 12.03 11.17 -11.34
N SER A 114 12.77 10.63 -12.31
CA SER A 114 13.92 9.77 -12.01
C SER A 114 15.03 10.58 -11.34
N THR A 115 15.74 9.92 -10.43
CA THR A 115 16.94 10.48 -9.78
C THR A 115 18.21 9.88 -10.38
N ASP A 116 19.38 10.38 -9.95
CA ASP A 116 20.67 9.76 -10.22
C ASP A 116 20.91 8.46 -9.41
N ARG A 117 19.95 8.07 -8.57
CA ARG A 117 19.97 6.87 -7.74
C ARG A 117 18.99 5.84 -8.29
N GLU A 118 19.54 4.71 -8.71
CA GLU A 118 18.73 3.57 -9.13
C GLU A 118 17.79 3.14 -7.99
N GLY A 119 16.53 2.87 -8.33
CA GLY A 119 15.50 2.47 -7.38
C GLY A 119 14.86 3.60 -6.57
N ILE A 120 15.20 4.89 -6.81
CA ILE A 120 14.60 6.05 -6.14
C ILE A 120 14.03 7.01 -7.17
N LEU A 121 12.74 7.26 -7.07
CA LEU A 121 12.00 8.27 -7.82
C LEU A 121 11.62 9.43 -6.91
N LEU A 122 11.34 10.59 -7.48
CA LEU A 122 10.80 11.73 -6.75
C LEU A 122 9.40 12.03 -7.25
N ALA A 123 8.45 12.12 -6.32
CA ALA A 123 7.11 12.62 -6.59
C ALA A 123 7.01 14.08 -6.14
N ALA A 124 6.41 14.92 -6.98
CA ALA A 124 6.06 16.28 -6.59
C ALA A 124 4.78 16.23 -5.74
N PRO A 125 4.83 16.61 -4.45
CA PRO A 125 3.65 16.58 -3.60
C PRO A 125 2.63 17.64 -4.05
N ARG A 126 1.36 17.34 -3.87
CA ARG A 126 0.32 18.37 -3.98
C ARG A 126 0.50 19.35 -2.81
N THR A 127 0.42 20.62 -3.12
CA THR A 127 0.44 21.66 -2.10
C THR A 127 -0.95 21.78 -1.47
N ALA A 128 -1.01 21.84 -0.14
CA ALA A 128 -2.23 22.07 0.60
C ALA A 128 -2.05 23.23 1.59
N ASP A 129 -3.12 23.98 1.85
CA ASP A 129 -3.11 25.01 2.88
C ASP A 129 -3.11 24.33 4.25
N ILE A 130 -2.07 24.58 5.03
CA ILE A 130 -1.92 24.03 6.39
C ILE A 130 -3.07 24.43 7.31
N ASN A 131 -3.67 25.62 7.15
CA ASN A 131 -4.79 26.06 7.97
C ASN A 131 -6.04 25.25 7.62
N ALA A 132 -6.32 25.02 6.34
CA ALA A 132 -7.43 24.19 5.88
C ALA A 132 -7.29 22.75 6.40
N ILE A 133 -6.09 22.19 6.36
CA ILE A 133 -5.81 20.84 6.92
C ILE A 133 -6.08 20.82 8.44
N ASN A 134 -5.57 21.82 9.19
CA ASN A 134 -5.77 21.89 10.63
C ASN A 134 -7.25 22.04 11.00
N GLU A 135 -8.02 22.84 10.27
CA GLU A 135 -9.47 23.00 10.46
C GLU A 135 -10.21 21.68 10.20
N ALA A 136 -9.86 20.98 9.12
CA ALA A 136 -10.47 19.70 8.81
C ALA A 136 -10.15 18.63 9.88
N VAL A 137 -8.91 18.59 10.37
CA VAL A 137 -8.52 17.70 11.49
C VAL A 137 -9.29 18.06 12.79
N ALA A 138 -9.51 19.33 13.07
CA ALA A 138 -10.30 19.76 14.22
C ALA A 138 -11.76 19.33 14.07
N ARG A 139 -12.38 19.50 12.90
CA ARG A 139 -13.73 18.99 12.59
C ARG A 139 -13.82 17.48 12.78
N LEU A 140 -12.89 16.71 12.19
CA LEU A 140 -12.85 15.26 12.35
C LEU A 140 -12.81 14.83 13.82
N ARG A 141 -12.01 15.51 14.64
CA ARG A 141 -11.94 15.22 16.09
C ARG A 141 -13.30 15.36 16.77
N VAL A 142 -14.05 16.41 16.47
CA VAL A 142 -15.39 16.66 17.02
C VAL A 142 -16.38 15.62 16.49
N GLN A 143 -16.39 15.35 15.19
CA GLN A 143 -17.27 14.38 14.55
C GLN A 143 -17.05 12.96 15.12
N CYS A 144 -15.78 12.54 15.27
CA CYS A 144 -15.46 11.25 15.89
C CYS A 144 -15.93 11.18 17.36
N SER A 145 -15.76 12.26 18.13
CA SER A 145 -16.21 12.31 19.53
C SER A 145 -17.74 12.21 19.66
N ASN A 146 -18.46 12.67 18.65
CA ASN A 146 -19.93 12.64 18.59
C ASN A 146 -20.46 11.39 17.87
N PHE A 147 -19.60 10.48 17.42
CA PHE A 147 -19.96 9.32 16.59
C PHE A 147 -20.70 9.71 15.31
N ASP A 148 -20.41 10.90 14.75
CA ASP A 148 -21.00 11.40 13.49
C ASP A 148 -20.28 10.81 12.30
N GLN A 149 -20.66 9.60 11.92
CA GLN A 149 -20.06 8.85 10.82
C GLN A 149 -20.23 9.59 9.48
N THR A 150 -21.39 10.15 9.22
CA THR A 150 -21.68 10.88 7.98
C THR A 150 -20.78 12.11 7.84
N GLY A 151 -20.64 12.88 8.91
CA GLY A 151 -19.76 14.05 8.96
C GLY A 151 -18.28 13.66 8.74
N VAL A 152 -17.82 12.58 9.40
CA VAL A 152 -16.46 12.06 9.21
C VAL A 152 -16.20 11.74 7.74
N LEU A 153 -17.08 10.96 7.10
CA LEU A 153 -16.93 10.58 5.69
C LEU A 153 -16.97 11.79 4.75
N ALA A 154 -17.82 12.76 5.02
CA ALA A 154 -17.88 14.01 4.25
C ALA A 154 -16.56 14.79 4.34
N THR A 155 -16.00 14.93 5.56
CA THR A 155 -14.72 15.63 5.76
C THR A 155 -13.54 14.86 5.14
N VAL A 156 -13.56 13.54 5.19
CA VAL A 156 -12.53 12.73 4.51
C VAL A 156 -12.59 12.91 3.00
N ARG A 157 -13.78 12.92 2.40
CA ARG A 157 -13.95 13.16 0.94
C ARG A 157 -13.49 14.56 0.52
N GLU A 158 -13.67 15.56 1.38
CA GLU A 158 -13.14 16.92 1.16
C GLU A 158 -11.61 16.93 1.10
N LEU A 159 -10.95 16.21 2.00
CA LEU A 159 -9.49 16.14 2.10
C LEU A 159 -8.85 15.23 1.03
N VAL A 160 -9.54 14.16 0.68
CA VAL A 160 -9.08 13.11 -0.24
C VAL A 160 -10.16 12.88 -1.30
N PRO A 161 -10.18 13.68 -2.38
CA PRO A 161 -11.20 13.60 -3.43
C PRO A 161 -11.28 12.22 -4.11
N GLU A 162 -10.20 11.46 -4.08
CA GLU A 162 -10.11 10.10 -4.64
C GLU A 162 -10.70 9.03 -3.71
N PHE A 163 -11.09 9.41 -2.49
CA PHE A 163 -11.72 8.48 -1.57
C PHE A 163 -13.12 8.11 -2.11
N SER A 164 -13.21 6.95 -2.74
CA SER A 164 -14.48 6.35 -3.17
C SER A 164 -15.15 5.74 -1.94
N GLY A 165 -16.23 6.33 -1.52
CA GLY A 165 -16.97 5.93 -0.32
C GLY A 165 -17.73 4.60 -0.42
N ASP A 166 -17.20 3.58 -1.10
CA ASP A 166 -17.79 2.23 -1.20
C ASP A 166 -18.00 1.53 0.16
N MET A 167 -17.65 2.21 1.24
CA MET A 167 -17.94 1.73 2.60
C MET A 167 -19.41 1.87 3.00
N GLU A 168 -20.19 2.75 2.38
CA GLU A 168 -21.61 2.91 2.74
C GLU A 168 -22.43 1.67 2.40
N GLU A 169 -22.26 1.10 1.19
CA GLU A 169 -22.96 -0.14 0.79
C GLU A 169 -22.57 -1.36 1.62
N ARG A 170 -21.36 -1.37 2.19
CA ARG A 170 -20.83 -2.52 2.94
C ARG A 170 -21.13 -2.46 4.44
N LEU A 171 -21.32 -1.27 5.02
CA LEU A 171 -21.74 -1.12 6.41
C LEU A 171 -23.22 -1.42 6.58
N ASP A 172 -24.05 -1.08 5.61
CA ASP A 172 -25.48 -1.46 5.58
C ASP A 172 -25.66 -2.97 5.43
N ALA A 173 -24.82 -3.63 4.64
CA ALA A 173 -24.82 -5.09 4.49
C ALA A 173 -24.31 -5.86 5.72
N ALA A 174 -23.54 -5.23 6.61
CA ALA A 174 -23.03 -5.83 7.86
C ALA A 174 -23.94 -5.60 9.07
N SER A 175 -24.95 -4.73 8.92
CA SER A 175 -25.90 -4.35 10.00
C SER A 175 -27.28 -5.04 9.86
N GLY A 176 -27.46 -5.88 8.82
CA GLY A 176 -28.66 -6.74 8.58
C GLY A 176 -28.32 -8.19 8.75
#